data_7684eac2e431de391bef710502c52abf
#
_entry.id   7684eac2e431de391bef710502c52abf
#
_cell.length_a   1.000
_cell.length_b   1.000
_cell.length_c   1.000
_cell.angle_alpha   90.00
_cell.angle_beta   90.00
_cell.angle_gamma   90.00
#
_symmetry.space_group_name_H-M   'P 1'
#
loop_
_entity.id
_entity.type
_entity.pdbx_description
1 polymer ?
#
loop_
_entity_poly.entity_id
_entity_poly.type
_entity_poly.pdbx_seq_one_letter_code
_entity_poly.pdbx_strand_id
1 'polypeptide(L)'
;MALKTCARAIVCGIVVACATIASAQSVAVELDQSAGYSTEDVAAAHTKLRAFGEVLPAIRFNVTGTWGKQSEESDAFAAAYPYTDRPVVLDAYAERTFRPAGRLFGLRVGRYRTPFGISSESDQGYVGFQRNPLIRYDDFFALSSTFFEHGADVMFGAPRASLEASLGAPGDVGEHTRSTGLDTVLRGQIVAGSVIVGASYIDTRPHLPRAGADSASPFGAAGGEVEVEAREVAPGRATFGGIDVRWMRGGVQLRGEFIAGRPFDGARTRGGYVDLIVHRPFMGPITTALRAEQLTHTDAGVLMLQGERYTAATRVRLPHGFAAHVEIVHNSRALPERRATAVDMALSYSVRLE
;
A
#
# COMPACT_ATOMS: atom_id res chain seq x y z
N MET A 1 -26.52 -5.32 18.06
CA MET A 1 -26.14 -6.73 18.32
C MET A 1 -24.84 -7.10 17.59
N ALA A 2 -24.59 -6.61 16.39
CA ALA A 2 -23.39 -6.87 15.59
C ALA A 2 -22.04 -6.43 16.24
N LEU A 3 -22.01 -5.32 16.96
CA LEU A 3 -20.75 -4.81 17.57
C LEU A 3 -20.18 -5.75 18.65
N LYS A 4 -21.04 -6.44 19.40
CA LYS A 4 -20.61 -7.40 20.43
C LYS A 4 -20.04 -8.69 19.82
N THR A 5 -20.50 -9.07 18.63
CA THR A 5 -20.02 -10.29 17.94
C THR A 5 -18.66 -10.04 17.27
N CYS A 6 -18.45 -8.85 16.66
CA CYS A 6 -17.16 -8.44 16.09
C CYS A 6 -16.07 -8.31 17.15
N ALA A 7 -16.37 -7.67 18.27
CA ALA A 7 -15.41 -7.57 19.39
C ALA A 7 -15.00 -8.95 19.92
N ARG A 8 -15.93 -9.91 19.97
CA ARG A 8 -15.62 -11.29 20.37
C ARG A 8 -14.76 -12.04 19.36
N ALA A 9 -14.96 -11.84 18.06
CA ALA A 9 -14.15 -12.49 17.02
C ALA A 9 -12.70 -11.94 17.01
N ILE A 10 -12.53 -10.64 17.19
CA ILE A 10 -11.21 -10.01 17.32
C ILE A 10 -10.51 -10.47 18.59
N VAL A 11 -11.24 -10.51 19.71
CA VAL A 11 -10.70 -11.00 20.99
C VAL A 11 -10.37 -12.50 20.92
N CYS A 12 -11.18 -13.34 20.27
CA CYS A 12 -10.87 -14.76 20.08
C CYS A 12 -9.66 -14.96 19.14
N GLY A 13 -9.52 -14.20 18.05
CA GLY A 13 -8.35 -14.24 17.19
C GLY A 13 -7.07 -13.82 17.93
N ILE A 14 -7.16 -12.80 18.76
CA ILE A 14 -6.07 -12.34 19.63
C ILE A 14 -5.76 -13.39 20.71
N VAL A 15 -6.74 -14.02 21.30
CA VAL A 15 -6.53 -15.05 22.34
C VAL A 15 -5.92 -16.33 21.77
N VAL A 16 -6.27 -16.74 20.55
CA VAL A 16 -5.62 -17.88 19.89
C VAL A 16 -4.19 -17.52 19.47
N ALA A 17 -3.95 -16.31 18.99
CA ALA A 17 -2.60 -15.78 18.77
C ALA A 17 -1.83 -15.72 20.11
N CYS A 18 -2.44 -15.27 21.20
CA CYS A 18 -1.83 -15.20 22.52
C CYS A 18 -1.51 -16.58 23.11
N ALA A 19 -2.27 -17.61 22.83
CA ALA A 19 -1.97 -18.98 23.34
C ALA A 19 -0.72 -19.58 22.68
N THR A 20 -0.42 -19.24 21.43
CA THR A 20 0.84 -19.58 20.77
C THR A 20 2.00 -18.66 21.17
N ILE A 21 1.70 -17.49 21.72
CA ILE A 21 2.65 -16.46 22.16
C ILE A 21 3.25 -16.79 23.55
N ALA A 22 2.69 -17.72 24.32
CA ALA A 22 3.20 -18.08 25.65
C ALA A 22 4.65 -18.60 25.65
N SER A 23 5.22 -18.92 24.48
CA SER A 23 6.64 -19.28 24.28
C SER A 23 7.44 -18.20 23.54
N ALA A 24 6.84 -17.05 23.19
CA ALA A 24 7.52 -15.99 22.47
C ALA A 24 8.56 -15.29 23.35
N GLN A 25 9.74 -15.05 22.80
CA GLN A 25 10.83 -14.35 23.51
C GLN A 25 10.55 -12.86 23.65
N SER A 26 9.85 -12.28 22.69
CA SER A 26 9.41 -10.88 22.70
C SER A 26 8.17 -10.71 21.83
N VAL A 27 7.19 -9.97 22.30
CA VAL A 27 5.99 -9.60 21.54
C VAL A 27 5.70 -8.15 21.77
N ALA A 28 5.43 -7.42 20.70
CA ALA A 28 4.91 -6.08 20.74
C ALA A 28 3.56 -6.03 20.04
N VAL A 29 2.66 -5.21 20.55
CA VAL A 29 1.35 -4.92 19.96
C VAL A 29 1.28 -3.44 19.65
N GLU A 30 0.92 -3.10 18.43
CA GLU A 30 0.76 -1.72 17.96
C GLU A 30 -0.68 -1.51 17.53
N LEU A 31 -1.29 -0.45 18.06
CA LEU A 31 -2.62 0.01 17.69
C LEU A 31 -2.49 1.36 17.02
N ASP A 32 -2.96 1.46 15.78
CA ASP A 32 -3.09 2.71 15.05
C ASP A 32 -4.58 2.98 14.77
N GLN A 33 -5.00 4.21 15.02
CA GLN A 33 -6.35 4.68 14.73
C GLN A 33 -6.25 6.01 13.99
N SER A 34 -7.16 6.25 13.04
CA SER A 34 -7.31 7.56 12.43
C SER A 34 -8.76 7.85 12.11
N ALA A 35 -9.06 9.15 12.08
CA ALA A 35 -10.31 9.67 11.58
C ALA A 35 -10.02 10.94 10.77
N GLY A 36 -10.74 11.13 9.67
CA GLY A 36 -10.51 12.25 8.77
C GLY A 36 -11.76 12.70 8.05
N TYR A 37 -11.65 13.87 7.44
CA TYR A 37 -12.65 14.48 6.58
C TYR A 37 -11.98 15.13 5.38
N SER A 38 -12.56 14.92 4.20
CA SER A 38 -12.17 15.54 2.95
C SER A 38 -13.21 16.56 2.51
N THR A 39 -12.76 17.63 1.85
CA THR A 39 -13.66 18.61 1.19
C THR A 39 -14.43 18.01 0.01
N GLU A 40 -14.19 16.76 -0.34
CA GLU A 40 -15.01 15.96 -1.26
C GLU A 40 -16.24 15.34 -0.58
N ASP A 41 -16.54 15.79 0.65
CA ASP A 41 -17.64 15.32 1.50
C ASP A 41 -17.48 13.87 1.97
N VAL A 42 -16.24 13.41 2.06
CA VAL A 42 -15.89 12.07 2.53
C VAL A 42 -15.40 12.13 3.97
N ALA A 43 -16.07 11.40 4.84
CA ALA A 43 -15.60 11.12 6.19
C ALA A 43 -15.08 9.69 6.27
N ALA A 44 -13.94 9.48 6.92
CA ALA A 44 -13.32 8.18 7.06
C ALA A 44 -12.83 7.95 8.48
N ALA A 45 -12.91 6.71 8.93
CA ALA A 45 -12.29 6.26 10.16
C ALA A 45 -11.74 4.86 9.98
N HIS A 46 -10.55 4.59 10.56
CA HIS A 46 -9.99 3.27 10.48
C HIS A 46 -9.19 2.90 11.73
N THR A 47 -9.00 1.60 11.92
CA THR A 47 -8.20 1.02 13.00
C THR A 47 -7.31 -0.07 12.42
N LYS A 48 -6.03 -0.06 12.77
CA LYS A 48 -5.08 -1.13 12.51
C LYS A 48 -4.56 -1.68 13.82
N LEU A 49 -4.51 -2.99 13.91
CA LEU A 49 -3.89 -3.72 15.00
C LEU A 49 -2.78 -4.60 14.44
N ARG A 50 -1.59 -4.47 14.96
CA ARG A 50 -0.43 -5.25 14.57
C ARG A 50 0.17 -5.94 15.79
N ALA A 51 0.38 -7.26 15.68
CA ALA A 51 1.14 -8.03 16.64
C ALA A 51 2.38 -8.60 15.95
N PHE A 52 3.55 -8.38 16.52
CA PHE A 52 4.81 -8.82 15.95
C PHE A 52 5.83 -9.14 17.03
N GLY A 53 6.79 -9.98 16.70
CA GLY A 53 7.79 -10.38 17.67
C GLY A 53 8.66 -11.54 17.21
N GLU A 54 9.35 -12.15 18.16
CA GLU A 54 10.21 -13.31 17.94
C GLU A 54 9.69 -14.49 18.75
N VAL A 55 9.29 -15.56 18.06
CA VAL A 55 8.76 -16.78 18.68
C VAL A 55 9.88 -17.75 19.07
N LEU A 56 10.87 -17.88 18.19
CA LEU A 56 12.07 -18.69 18.37
C LEU A 56 13.28 -17.88 17.93
N PRO A 57 14.50 -18.21 18.37
CA PRO A 57 15.69 -17.51 17.88
C PRO A 57 15.74 -17.41 16.35
N ALA A 58 15.82 -16.20 15.85
CA ALA A 58 15.80 -15.84 14.43
C ALA A 58 14.49 -16.14 13.67
N ILE A 59 13.39 -16.54 14.34
CA ILE A 59 12.07 -16.68 13.72
C ILE A 59 11.17 -15.57 14.23
N ARG A 60 10.85 -14.64 13.36
CA ARG A 60 9.94 -13.51 13.60
C ARG A 60 8.56 -13.82 13.03
N PHE A 61 7.55 -13.21 13.62
CA PHE A 61 6.20 -13.21 13.07
C PHE A 61 5.68 -11.79 12.98
N ASN A 62 4.73 -11.58 12.09
CA ASN A 62 3.93 -10.37 11.98
C ASN A 62 2.50 -10.75 11.61
N VAL A 63 1.54 -10.20 12.35
CA VAL A 63 0.12 -10.30 12.05
C VAL A 63 -0.47 -8.90 12.14
N THR A 64 -1.07 -8.45 11.04
CA THR A 64 -1.70 -7.13 10.95
C THR A 64 -3.13 -7.29 10.50
N GLY A 65 -4.06 -6.78 11.29
CA GLY A 65 -5.46 -6.67 10.94
C GLY A 65 -5.88 -5.21 10.82
N THR A 66 -6.83 -4.93 9.95
CA THR A 66 -7.41 -3.61 9.77
C THR A 66 -8.91 -3.66 9.65
N TRP A 67 -9.54 -2.56 10.00
CA TRP A 67 -10.95 -2.28 9.78
C TRP A 67 -11.13 -0.80 9.56
N GLY A 68 -11.91 -0.42 8.57
CA GLY A 68 -12.17 0.99 8.26
C GLY A 68 -13.52 1.18 7.62
N LYS A 69 -14.03 2.40 7.71
CA LYS A 69 -15.27 2.81 7.08
C LYS A 69 -15.11 4.20 6.48
N GLN A 70 -15.61 4.37 5.27
CA GLN A 70 -15.81 5.66 4.62
C GLN A 70 -17.29 5.94 4.46
N SER A 71 -17.68 7.22 4.45
CA SER A 71 -19.06 7.64 4.18
C SER A 71 -19.44 7.41 2.73
N GLU A 72 -18.48 7.59 1.82
CA GLU A 72 -18.63 7.40 0.38
C GLU A 72 -17.34 6.80 -0.18
N GLU A 73 -17.44 6.11 -1.30
CA GLU A 73 -16.28 5.52 -1.98
C GLU A 73 -15.39 6.63 -2.57
N SER A 74 -14.14 6.68 -2.14
CA SER A 74 -13.18 7.72 -2.54
C SER A 74 -11.74 7.23 -2.34
N ASP A 75 -10.81 7.87 -3.04
CA ASP A 75 -9.37 7.70 -2.81
C ASP A 75 -8.84 8.54 -1.62
N ALA A 76 -9.67 9.40 -1.04
CA ALA A 76 -9.33 10.11 0.17
C ALA A 76 -9.02 9.10 1.29
N PHE A 77 -7.91 9.31 2.00
CA PHE A 77 -7.44 8.45 3.09
C PHE A 77 -7.04 7.02 2.70
N ALA A 78 -7.05 6.66 1.41
CA ALA A 78 -6.71 5.31 0.94
C ALA A 78 -5.23 4.94 1.12
N ALA A 79 -4.34 5.91 1.39
CA ALA A 79 -2.91 5.66 1.57
C ALA A 79 -2.58 4.80 2.78
N ALA A 80 -3.40 4.86 3.81
CA ALA A 80 -3.13 4.14 5.03
C ALA A 80 -3.54 2.67 4.92
N TYR A 81 -4.77 2.39 4.45
CA TYR A 81 -5.35 1.04 4.48
C TYR A 81 -6.55 0.91 3.55
N PRO A 82 -6.88 -0.32 3.12
CA PRO A 82 -8.14 -0.58 2.43
C PRO A 82 -9.31 -0.35 3.39
N TYR A 83 -10.32 0.33 2.91
CA TYR A 83 -11.57 0.51 3.62
C TYR A 83 -12.48 -0.67 3.30
N THR A 84 -12.71 -1.49 4.31
CA THR A 84 -13.61 -2.64 4.21
C THR A 84 -14.60 -2.57 5.34
N ASP A 85 -15.85 -2.88 5.09
CA ASP A 85 -16.92 -2.86 6.09
C ASP A 85 -16.74 -3.92 7.21
N ARG A 86 -15.75 -4.79 7.05
CA ARG A 86 -15.42 -5.88 7.99
C ARG A 86 -13.93 -5.90 8.28
N PRO A 87 -13.52 -6.45 9.43
CA PRO A 87 -12.12 -6.67 9.73
C PRO A 87 -11.47 -7.60 8.73
N VAL A 88 -10.30 -7.21 8.23
CA VAL A 88 -9.48 -8.01 7.31
C VAL A 88 -8.07 -8.18 7.85
N VAL A 89 -7.44 -9.30 7.52
CA VAL A 89 -6.04 -9.55 7.81
C VAL A 89 -5.23 -9.05 6.62
N LEU A 90 -4.35 -8.09 6.84
CA LEU A 90 -3.41 -7.59 5.82
C LEU A 90 -2.20 -8.51 5.71
N ASP A 91 -1.44 -8.64 6.79
CA ASP A 91 -0.25 -9.46 6.88
C ASP A 91 -0.46 -10.57 7.91
N ALA A 92 0.03 -11.76 7.61
CA ALA A 92 0.12 -12.88 8.55
C ALA A 92 1.23 -13.80 8.08
N TYR A 93 2.46 -13.56 8.53
CA TYR A 93 3.62 -14.31 8.07
C TYR A 93 4.61 -14.63 9.20
N ALA A 94 5.40 -15.67 8.96
CA ALA A 94 6.62 -15.95 9.71
C ALA A 94 7.84 -15.70 8.79
N GLU A 95 8.89 -15.18 9.39
CA GLU A 95 10.15 -14.89 8.71
C GLU A 95 11.33 -15.46 9.51
N ARG A 96 12.24 -16.13 8.82
CA ARG A 96 13.51 -16.56 9.39
C ARG A 96 14.66 -15.91 8.65
N THR A 97 15.58 -15.29 9.39
CA THR A 97 16.77 -14.66 8.83
C THR A 97 18.04 -15.34 9.30
N PHE A 98 18.99 -15.48 8.39
CA PHE A 98 20.31 -16.04 8.62
C PHE A 98 21.38 -15.02 8.19
N ARG A 99 22.51 -14.99 8.85
CA ARG A 99 23.62 -14.07 8.54
C ARG A 99 24.94 -14.81 8.33
N PRO A 100 25.06 -15.70 7.34
CA PRO A 100 26.32 -16.38 7.06
C PRO A 100 27.32 -15.39 6.45
N ALA A 101 28.53 -15.33 7.01
CA ALA A 101 29.66 -14.53 6.50
C ALA A 101 29.30 -13.06 6.19
N GLY A 102 28.48 -12.41 7.04
CA GLY A 102 28.11 -11.00 6.86
C GLY A 102 27.07 -10.73 5.75
N ARG A 103 26.53 -11.75 5.13
CA ARG A 103 25.42 -11.68 4.19
C ARG A 103 24.12 -11.97 4.91
N LEU A 104 23.01 -11.38 4.44
CA LEU A 104 21.68 -11.68 4.93
C LEU A 104 21.03 -12.68 3.97
N PHE A 105 20.46 -13.72 4.52
CA PHE A 105 19.52 -14.60 3.84
C PHE A 105 18.24 -14.68 4.66
N GLY A 106 17.09 -14.47 4.02
CA GLY A 106 15.77 -14.50 4.65
C GLY A 106 14.82 -15.42 3.90
N LEU A 107 13.94 -16.06 4.63
CA LEU A 107 12.79 -16.80 4.12
C LEU A 107 11.55 -16.30 4.86
N ARG A 108 10.56 -15.83 4.13
CA ARG A 108 9.25 -15.41 4.63
C ARG A 108 8.19 -16.33 4.06
N VAL A 109 7.24 -16.76 4.87
CA VAL A 109 6.12 -17.62 4.44
C VAL A 109 4.84 -17.13 5.09
N GLY A 110 3.77 -17.07 4.32
CA GLY A 110 2.45 -16.65 4.78
C GLY A 110 1.81 -15.63 3.87
N ARG A 111 1.03 -14.72 4.46
CA ARG A 111 0.43 -13.57 3.77
C ARG A 111 1.27 -12.34 4.03
N TYR A 112 1.79 -11.73 3.01
CA TYR A 112 2.64 -10.56 3.10
C TYR A 112 2.40 -9.62 1.91
N ARG A 113 2.78 -8.37 2.09
CA ARG A 113 2.70 -7.36 1.03
C ARG A 113 3.71 -7.68 -0.07
N THR A 114 3.24 -7.62 -1.31
CA THR A 114 4.05 -7.91 -2.50
C THR A 114 5.31 -7.04 -2.56
N PRO A 115 6.50 -7.62 -2.71
CA PRO A 115 7.75 -6.86 -2.73
C PRO A 115 7.99 -6.20 -4.10
N PHE A 116 7.21 -5.17 -4.41
CA PHE A 116 7.31 -4.44 -5.68
C PHE A 116 7.38 -2.93 -5.44
N GLY A 117 8.48 -2.28 -5.88
CA GLY A 117 8.66 -0.84 -5.77
C GLY A 117 8.67 -0.30 -4.34
N ILE A 118 8.66 1.01 -4.17
CA ILE A 118 8.66 1.67 -2.87
C ILE A 118 7.30 1.54 -2.18
N SER A 119 6.22 1.69 -2.93
CA SER A 119 4.87 1.77 -2.35
C SER A 119 4.39 0.48 -1.71
N SER A 120 4.92 -0.67 -2.13
CA SER A 120 4.62 -1.95 -1.50
C SER A 120 5.37 -2.16 -0.18
N GLU A 121 6.47 -1.45 0.05
CA GLU A 121 7.28 -1.53 1.26
C GLU A 121 6.92 -0.47 2.30
N SER A 122 6.44 0.70 1.84
CA SER A 122 6.24 1.88 2.67
C SER A 122 4.77 2.14 2.95
N ASP A 123 4.44 2.37 4.20
CA ASP A 123 3.17 2.95 4.60
C ASP A 123 3.15 4.44 4.21
N GLN A 124 2.35 4.81 3.23
CA GLN A 124 2.29 6.17 2.71
C GLN A 124 1.82 7.16 3.79
N GLY A 125 0.87 6.77 4.60
CA GLY A 125 0.36 7.59 5.70
C GLY A 125 1.44 7.90 6.75
N TYR A 126 2.44 7.03 6.93
CA TYR A 126 3.57 7.30 7.82
C TYR A 126 4.41 8.49 7.36
N VAL A 127 4.51 8.69 6.06
CA VAL A 127 5.26 9.81 5.46
C VAL A 127 4.46 11.10 5.46
N GLY A 128 3.14 11.04 5.64
CA GLY A 128 2.26 12.20 5.71
C GLY A 128 1.18 12.25 4.63
N PHE A 129 1.26 11.43 3.59
CA PHE A 129 0.23 11.36 2.56
C PHE A 129 -1.00 10.59 3.04
N GLN A 130 -2.17 11.06 2.66
CA GLN A 130 -3.46 10.41 2.93
C GLN A 130 -3.95 9.61 1.72
N ARG A 131 -3.50 9.97 0.52
CA ARG A 131 -3.87 9.30 -0.74
C ARG A 131 -2.73 8.45 -1.28
N ASN A 132 -3.09 7.32 -1.88
CA ASN A 132 -2.14 6.48 -2.61
C ASN A 132 -1.59 7.21 -3.84
N PRO A 133 -0.35 6.88 -4.28
CA PRO A 133 0.12 7.32 -5.59
C PRO A 133 -0.78 6.79 -6.70
N LEU A 134 -0.95 7.56 -7.77
CA LEU A 134 -1.78 7.18 -8.93
C LEU A 134 -1.43 5.81 -9.53
N ILE A 135 -0.15 5.42 -9.47
CA ILE A 135 0.32 4.13 -9.95
C ILE A 135 -0.08 2.94 -9.05
N ARG A 136 -0.84 3.19 -7.97
CA ARG A 136 -1.24 2.21 -6.95
C ARG A 136 -2.75 2.12 -6.76
N TYR A 137 -3.51 2.56 -7.76
CA TYR A 137 -4.96 2.40 -7.79
C TYR A 137 -5.36 1.01 -8.25
N ASP A 138 -6.37 0.43 -7.59
CA ASP A 138 -6.79 -0.95 -7.73
C ASP A 138 -7.40 -1.32 -9.07
N ASP A 139 -8.23 -0.45 -9.61
CA ASP A 139 -9.27 -0.89 -10.54
C ASP A 139 -8.78 -1.20 -11.95
N PHE A 140 -7.65 -0.64 -12.37
CA PHE A 140 -7.18 -0.80 -13.74
C PHE A 140 -5.75 -1.30 -13.88
N PHE A 141 -4.99 -1.40 -12.78
CA PHE A 141 -3.55 -1.48 -12.93
C PHE A 141 -2.93 -2.72 -12.32
N ALA A 142 -3.70 -3.56 -11.66
CA ALA A 142 -3.22 -4.78 -10.99
C ALA A 142 -2.02 -4.59 -10.02
N LEU A 143 -1.73 -3.36 -9.61
CA LEU A 143 -0.65 -3.00 -8.71
C LEU A 143 -1.14 -2.11 -7.56
N SER A 144 -2.22 -2.54 -6.92
CA SER A 144 -2.75 -1.88 -5.74
C SER A 144 -1.70 -1.74 -4.62
N SER A 145 -1.82 -0.70 -3.83
CA SER A 145 -1.07 -0.59 -2.57
C SER A 145 -1.48 -1.67 -1.56
N THR A 146 -2.62 -2.31 -1.79
CA THR A 146 -3.17 -3.41 -1.00
C THR A 146 -2.88 -4.78 -1.60
N PHE A 147 -1.98 -4.85 -2.56
CA PHE A 147 -1.60 -6.11 -3.19
C PHE A 147 -0.78 -6.97 -2.22
N PHE A 148 -1.34 -8.11 -1.86
CA PHE A 148 -0.75 -9.07 -0.95
C PHE A 148 -0.61 -10.42 -1.64
N GLU A 149 0.36 -11.20 -1.19
CA GLU A 149 0.58 -12.57 -1.63
C GLU A 149 0.39 -13.55 -0.48
N HIS A 150 -0.13 -14.71 -0.81
CA HIS A 150 -0.09 -15.91 0.03
C HIS A 150 0.97 -16.85 -0.53
N GLY A 151 2.16 -16.86 0.04
CA GLY A 151 3.26 -17.58 -0.58
C GLY A 151 4.53 -17.64 0.26
N ALA A 152 5.63 -17.75 -0.47
CA ALA A 152 6.97 -17.75 0.08
C ALA A 152 7.83 -16.69 -0.64
N ASP A 153 8.64 -16.02 0.14
CA ASP A 153 9.55 -14.99 -0.31
C ASP A 153 10.96 -15.26 0.21
N VAL A 154 11.93 -15.18 -0.67
CA VAL A 154 13.35 -15.41 -0.38
C VAL A 154 14.10 -14.10 -0.56
N MET A 155 14.81 -13.68 0.47
CA MET A 155 15.58 -12.46 0.50
C MET A 155 17.07 -12.79 0.59
N PHE A 156 17.86 -12.15 -0.24
CA PHE A 156 19.32 -12.18 -0.18
C PHE A 156 19.86 -10.75 -0.06
N GLY A 157 20.69 -10.49 0.94
CA GLY A 157 21.30 -9.19 1.18
C GLY A 157 22.81 -9.28 1.29
N ALA A 158 23.47 -8.36 0.61
CA ALA A 158 24.89 -8.03 0.74
C ALA A 158 25.02 -6.58 1.23
N PRO A 159 26.18 -6.10 1.65
CA PRO A 159 26.32 -4.74 2.21
C PRO A 159 25.83 -3.60 1.30
N ARG A 160 25.83 -3.80 -0.02
CA ARG A 160 25.45 -2.78 -1.00
C ARG A 160 24.41 -3.25 -2.01
N ALA A 161 23.86 -4.45 -1.87
CA ALA A 161 22.88 -5.01 -2.79
C ALA A 161 21.93 -5.94 -2.07
N SER A 162 20.69 -5.99 -2.51
CA SER A 162 19.73 -7.01 -2.10
C SER A 162 18.95 -7.53 -3.30
N LEU A 163 18.52 -8.78 -3.19
CA LEU A 163 17.63 -9.44 -4.12
C LEU A 163 16.51 -10.10 -3.30
N GLU A 164 15.30 -9.95 -3.76
CA GLU A 164 14.10 -10.54 -3.18
C GLU A 164 13.33 -11.23 -4.31
N ALA A 165 12.88 -12.46 -4.06
CA ALA A 165 12.10 -13.25 -5.01
C ALA A 165 10.94 -13.88 -4.28
N SER A 166 9.74 -13.60 -4.77
CA SER A 166 8.49 -14.07 -4.19
C SER A 166 7.74 -14.95 -5.18
N LEU A 167 7.11 -15.99 -4.65
CA LEU A 167 6.21 -16.87 -5.36
C LEU A 167 4.99 -17.14 -4.48
N GLY A 168 3.81 -16.79 -4.97
CA GLY A 168 2.59 -16.92 -4.19
C GLY A 168 1.33 -16.90 -5.02
N ALA A 169 0.20 -17.01 -4.36
CA ALA A 169 -1.10 -16.73 -4.93
C ALA A 169 -1.50 -15.30 -4.59
N PRO A 170 -2.10 -14.53 -5.53
CA PRO A 170 -2.59 -13.19 -5.25
C PRO A 170 -3.57 -13.22 -4.08
N GLY A 171 -3.37 -12.33 -3.14
CA GLY A 171 -4.16 -12.23 -1.92
C GLY A 171 -4.69 -10.84 -1.73
N ASP A 172 -5.55 -10.36 -2.61
CA ASP A 172 -6.16 -9.05 -2.45
C ASP A 172 -7.03 -8.96 -1.19
N VAL A 173 -7.26 -7.76 -0.72
CA VAL A 173 -8.08 -7.46 0.46
C VAL A 173 -9.57 -7.36 0.11
N GLY A 174 -9.89 -7.25 -1.17
CA GLY A 174 -11.26 -7.16 -1.68
C GLY A 174 -12.03 -8.49 -1.70
N GLU A 175 -13.37 -8.40 -1.76
CA GLU A 175 -14.28 -9.56 -1.74
C GLU A 175 -14.23 -10.44 -3.00
N HIS A 176 -13.53 -10.02 -4.05
CA HIS A 176 -13.79 -10.50 -5.41
C HIS A 176 -12.62 -11.25 -6.06
N THR A 177 -11.51 -11.41 -5.37
CA THR A 177 -10.32 -12.01 -5.94
C THR A 177 -10.17 -13.48 -5.56
N ARG A 178 -10.66 -14.36 -6.41
CA ARG A 178 -10.19 -15.74 -6.44
C ARG A 178 -9.15 -15.84 -7.56
N SER A 179 -7.88 -15.77 -7.21
CA SER A 179 -6.82 -16.07 -8.16
C SER A 179 -6.78 -17.55 -8.47
N THR A 180 -6.53 -17.87 -9.72
CA THR A 180 -6.32 -19.24 -10.20
C THR A 180 -4.86 -19.49 -10.58
N GLY A 181 -3.99 -18.53 -10.37
CA GLY A 181 -2.58 -18.57 -10.77
C GLY A 181 -1.59 -18.33 -9.66
N LEU A 182 -0.32 -18.50 -9.98
CA LEU A 182 0.79 -18.10 -9.13
C LEU A 182 1.32 -16.75 -9.60
N ASP A 183 1.62 -15.89 -8.63
CA ASP A 183 2.37 -14.66 -8.85
C ASP A 183 3.86 -14.93 -8.70
N THR A 184 4.64 -14.25 -9.52
CA THR A 184 6.09 -14.22 -9.41
C THR A 184 6.54 -12.78 -9.31
N VAL A 185 7.29 -12.45 -8.28
CA VAL A 185 7.85 -11.13 -8.08
C VAL A 185 9.36 -11.23 -7.92
N LEU A 186 10.07 -10.33 -8.58
CA LEU A 186 11.51 -10.16 -8.42
C LEU A 186 11.80 -8.70 -8.10
N ARG A 187 12.65 -8.45 -7.11
CA ARG A 187 13.12 -7.13 -6.75
C ARG A 187 14.61 -7.13 -6.47
N GLY A 188 15.32 -6.24 -7.12
CA GLY A 188 16.73 -5.98 -6.85
C GLY A 188 16.95 -4.55 -6.37
N GLN A 189 17.89 -4.33 -5.46
CA GLN A 189 18.29 -3.01 -4.98
C GLN A 189 19.79 -2.89 -4.88
N ILE A 190 20.31 -1.70 -5.14
CA ILE A 190 21.72 -1.33 -4.98
C ILE A 190 21.80 -0.06 -4.13
N VAL A 191 22.73 -0.06 -3.18
CA VAL A 191 23.01 1.07 -2.28
C VAL A 191 24.34 1.72 -2.68
N ALA A 192 24.29 2.99 -3.04
CA ALA A 192 25.44 3.80 -3.41
C ALA A 192 25.48 5.07 -2.54
N GLY A 193 26.20 5.01 -1.43
CA GLY A 193 26.21 6.11 -0.45
C GLY A 193 24.82 6.38 0.14
N SER A 194 24.31 7.57 -0.09
CA SER A 194 22.96 7.99 0.35
C SER A 194 21.84 7.66 -0.65
N VAL A 195 22.17 7.01 -1.76
CA VAL A 195 21.22 6.67 -2.83
C VAL A 195 20.94 5.17 -2.80
N ILE A 196 19.67 4.80 -2.92
CA ILE A 196 19.21 3.44 -3.17
C ILE A 196 18.47 3.45 -4.51
N VAL A 197 18.86 2.55 -5.40
CA VAL A 197 18.19 2.32 -6.68
C VAL A 197 17.62 0.92 -6.66
N GLY A 198 16.35 0.79 -6.99
CA GLY A 198 15.63 -0.47 -7.08
C GLY A 198 15.08 -0.72 -8.48
N ALA A 199 14.93 -2.00 -8.81
CA ALA A 199 14.19 -2.47 -9.97
C ALA A 199 13.31 -3.65 -9.55
N SER A 200 12.09 -3.68 -10.07
CA SER A 200 11.11 -4.71 -9.73
C SER A 200 10.42 -5.24 -10.98
N TYR A 201 10.04 -6.50 -10.93
CA TYR A 201 9.23 -7.15 -11.96
C TYR A 201 8.16 -7.99 -11.27
N ILE A 202 6.93 -7.95 -11.78
CA ILE A 202 5.81 -8.79 -11.34
C ILE A 202 5.12 -9.42 -12.55
N ASP A 203 4.77 -10.67 -12.38
CA ASP A 203 3.92 -11.46 -13.26
C ASP A 203 2.80 -12.06 -12.39
N THR A 204 1.60 -11.61 -12.60
CA THR A 204 0.44 -11.99 -11.78
C THR A 204 -0.75 -12.36 -12.65
N ARG A 205 -1.69 -13.08 -12.06
CA ARG A 205 -2.99 -13.39 -12.68
C ARG A 205 -4.11 -12.91 -11.78
N PRO A 206 -4.30 -11.60 -11.67
CA PRO A 206 -5.36 -11.04 -10.86
C PRO A 206 -6.71 -11.46 -11.43
N HIS A 207 -7.69 -11.67 -10.57
CA HIS A 207 -9.07 -11.56 -10.98
C HIS A 207 -9.37 -10.08 -11.17
N LEU A 208 -9.73 -9.72 -12.38
CA LEU A 208 -10.29 -8.41 -12.64
C LEU A 208 -11.64 -8.31 -11.91
N PRO A 209 -11.94 -7.21 -11.25
CA PRO A 209 -13.25 -7.01 -10.66
C PRO A 209 -14.32 -7.20 -11.73
N ARG A 210 -15.45 -7.76 -11.36
CA ARG A 210 -16.62 -7.77 -12.25
C ARG A 210 -16.91 -6.32 -12.60
N ALA A 211 -17.01 -6.04 -13.91
CA ALA A 211 -17.53 -4.77 -14.36
C ALA A 211 -18.89 -4.52 -13.68
N GLY A 212 -19.05 -3.40 -13.00
CA GLY A 212 -20.22 -3.09 -12.19
C GLY A 212 -19.89 -2.72 -10.75
N ALA A 213 -18.68 -2.92 -10.26
CA ALA A 213 -18.21 -2.17 -9.11
C ALA A 213 -17.96 -0.75 -9.60
N ASP A 214 -18.73 0.20 -9.09
CA ASP A 214 -18.50 1.63 -9.33
C ASP A 214 -17.09 1.94 -8.84
N SER A 215 -16.15 1.97 -9.78
CA SER A 215 -14.77 2.19 -9.43
C SER A 215 -14.58 3.65 -9.05
N ALA A 216 -14.21 3.91 -7.82
CA ALA A 216 -13.83 5.22 -7.32
C ALA A 216 -12.51 5.70 -7.92
N SER A 217 -12.35 5.60 -9.25
CA SER A 217 -11.21 6.19 -9.92
C SER A 217 -11.22 7.69 -9.68
N PRO A 218 -10.12 8.31 -9.17
CA PRO A 218 -10.05 9.75 -8.94
C PRO A 218 -10.22 10.55 -10.23
N PHE A 219 -10.13 9.90 -11.37
CA PHE A 219 -10.28 10.53 -12.68
C PHE A 219 -11.66 10.32 -13.31
N GLY A 220 -12.52 9.49 -12.73
CA GLY A 220 -13.78 9.06 -13.34
C GLY A 220 -13.55 8.34 -14.68
N ALA A 221 -14.56 7.73 -15.25
CA ALA A 221 -14.50 7.35 -16.64
C ALA A 221 -14.31 8.62 -17.50
N ALA A 222 -13.24 8.70 -18.29
CA ALA A 222 -12.99 9.83 -19.17
C ALA A 222 -14.11 9.89 -20.22
N GLY A 223 -15.05 10.81 -20.01
CA GLY A 223 -16.09 11.13 -20.98
C GLY A 223 -17.25 10.17 -21.00
N GLY A 224 -18.36 10.59 -20.38
CA GLY A 224 -19.69 10.04 -20.51
C GLY A 224 -19.81 8.60 -20.08
N GLU A 225 -20.98 8.21 -19.65
CA GLU A 225 -21.37 6.83 -19.44
C GLU A 225 -20.89 5.93 -20.62
N VAL A 226 -19.61 5.57 -20.57
CA VAL A 226 -19.19 4.34 -21.22
C VAL A 226 -19.72 3.29 -20.26
N GLU A 227 -20.96 2.84 -20.49
CA GLU A 227 -21.30 1.47 -20.20
C GLU A 227 -20.15 0.65 -20.81
N VAL A 228 -19.11 0.43 -20.03
CA VAL A 228 -18.19 -0.66 -20.28
C VAL A 228 -19.09 -1.87 -20.10
N GLU A 229 -19.75 -2.28 -21.20
CA GLU A 229 -20.39 -3.57 -21.26
C GLU A 229 -19.42 -4.51 -20.57
N ALA A 230 -19.91 -5.13 -19.49
CA ALA A 230 -19.14 -6.05 -18.69
C ALA A 230 -18.57 -7.11 -19.63
N ARG A 231 -17.47 -6.81 -20.26
CA ARG A 231 -16.64 -7.85 -20.84
C ARG A 231 -16.28 -8.71 -19.65
N GLU A 232 -16.78 -9.92 -19.62
CA GLU A 232 -16.16 -10.99 -18.85
C GLU A 232 -14.71 -11.04 -19.36
N VAL A 233 -13.87 -10.19 -18.78
CA VAL A 233 -12.45 -10.21 -19.09
C VAL A 233 -12.00 -11.53 -18.51
N ALA A 234 -11.70 -12.47 -19.39
CA ALA A 234 -11.11 -13.74 -19.01
C ALA A 234 -9.93 -13.46 -18.07
N PRO A 235 -9.68 -14.29 -17.05
CA PRO A 235 -8.58 -14.09 -16.12
C PRO A 235 -7.30 -13.90 -16.93
N GLY A 236 -6.88 -12.66 -17.06
CA GLY A 236 -5.75 -12.24 -17.88
C GLY A 236 -4.44 -12.35 -17.10
N ARG A 237 -3.34 -12.37 -17.82
CA ARG A 237 -2.00 -12.23 -17.25
C ARG A 237 -1.67 -10.75 -17.19
N ALA A 238 -1.30 -10.26 -16.00
CA ALA A 238 -0.78 -8.92 -15.82
C ALA A 238 0.74 -8.98 -15.60
N THR A 239 1.48 -8.06 -16.24
CA THR A 239 2.94 -7.98 -16.09
C THR A 239 3.36 -6.54 -15.95
N PHE A 240 4.18 -6.23 -14.95
CA PHE A 240 4.73 -4.92 -14.74
C PHE A 240 6.22 -4.95 -14.44
N GLY A 241 6.93 -3.97 -14.95
CA GLY A 241 8.28 -3.61 -14.54
C GLY A 241 8.27 -2.26 -13.86
N GLY A 242 9.15 -2.07 -12.89
CA GLY A 242 9.28 -0.81 -12.17
C GLY A 242 10.73 -0.50 -11.85
N ILE A 243 11.03 0.78 -11.74
CA ILE A 243 12.28 1.30 -11.20
C ILE A 243 11.97 2.28 -10.08
N ASP A 244 12.77 2.28 -9.04
CA ASP A 244 12.65 3.22 -7.94
C ASP A 244 14.01 3.81 -7.54
N VAL A 245 13.98 5.03 -7.01
CA VAL A 245 15.15 5.72 -6.49
C VAL A 245 14.78 6.35 -5.16
N ARG A 246 15.65 6.20 -4.17
CA ARG A 246 15.54 6.85 -2.86
C ARG A 246 16.87 7.50 -2.51
N TRP A 247 16.84 8.78 -2.18
CA TRP A 247 17.96 9.51 -1.64
C TRP A 247 17.56 10.15 -0.32
N MET A 248 18.43 10.07 0.68
CA MET A 248 18.18 10.66 1.99
C MET A 248 19.47 11.30 2.53
N ARG A 249 19.37 12.56 2.97
CA ARG A 249 20.46 13.27 3.61
C ARG A 249 19.92 14.34 4.57
N GLY A 250 20.38 14.32 5.82
CA GLY A 250 20.17 15.39 6.79
C GLY A 250 18.69 15.71 7.08
N GLY A 251 17.77 14.76 6.98
CA GLY A 251 16.34 14.98 7.22
C GLY A 251 15.53 15.38 5.99
N VAL A 252 16.17 15.38 4.81
CA VAL A 252 15.50 15.52 3.52
C VAL A 252 15.57 14.19 2.79
N GLN A 253 14.44 13.73 2.28
CA GLN A 253 14.33 12.53 1.46
C GLN A 253 13.72 12.91 0.12
N LEU A 254 14.36 12.47 -0.96
CA LEU A 254 13.82 12.47 -2.31
C LEU A 254 13.60 11.01 -2.70
N ARG A 255 12.40 10.67 -3.18
CA ARG A 255 12.13 9.35 -3.72
C ARG A 255 11.25 9.45 -4.95
N GLY A 256 11.35 8.46 -5.81
CA GLY A 256 10.51 8.36 -6.99
C GLY A 256 10.38 6.92 -7.43
N GLU A 257 9.27 6.62 -8.08
CA GLU A 257 8.98 5.32 -8.65
C GLU A 257 8.34 5.52 -10.02
N PHE A 258 8.74 4.70 -10.96
CA PHE A 258 8.11 4.61 -12.28
C PHE A 258 7.77 3.15 -12.56
N ILE A 259 6.58 2.92 -13.09
CA ILE A 259 6.11 1.60 -13.53
C ILE A 259 5.67 1.64 -14.98
N ALA A 260 5.82 0.50 -15.66
CA ALA A 260 5.24 0.28 -16.97
C ALA A 260 4.87 -1.20 -17.11
N GLY A 261 3.71 -1.48 -17.71
CA GLY A 261 3.26 -2.85 -17.86
C GLY A 261 1.98 -3.03 -18.64
N ARG A 262 1.48 -4.25 -18.57
CA ARG A 262 0.22 -4.67 -19.17
C ARG A 262 -0.67 -5.22 -18.06
N PRO A 263 -1.73 -4.50 -17.66
CA PRO A 263 -2.68 -4.99 -16.66
C PRO A 263 -3.54 -6.15 -17.16
N PHE A 264 -3.79 -6.21 -18.46
CA PHE A 264 -4.51 -7.28 -19.16
C PHE A 264 -4.16 -7.25 -20.67
N ASP A 265 -4.71 -8.19 -21.44
CA ASP A 265 -4.44 -8.28 -22.87
C ASP A 265 -4.96 -7.05 -23.65
N GLY A 266 -4.09 -6.47 -24.45
CA GLY A 266 -4.37 -5.25 -25.22
C GLY A 266 -4.11 -3.95 -24.48
N ALA A 267 -4.09 -3.97 -23.15
CA ALA A 267 -3.89 -2.79 -22.33
C ALA A 267 -2.41 -2.48 -22.05
N ARG A 268 -2.11 -1.22 -21.84
CA ARG A 268 -0.80 -0.73 -21.36
C ARG A 268 -1.00 0.36 -20.34
N THR A 269 -0.24 0.26 -19.26
CA THR A 269 -0.19 1.27 -18.20
C THR A 269 1.23 1.71 -18.01
N ARG A 270 1.44 3.00 -17.82
CA ARG A 270 2.72 3.58 -17.42
C ARG A 270 2.47 4.81 -16.55
N GLY A 271 3.31 5.02 -15.58
CA GLY A 271 3.21 6.18 -14.72
C GLY A 271 4.28 6.19 -13.67
N GLY A 272 4.30 7.24 -12.88
CA GLY A 272 5.27 7.38 -11.81
C GLY A 272 4.96 8.56 -10.94
N TYR A 273 5.73 8.68 -9.87
CA TYR A 273 5.71 9.82 -8.98
C TYR A 273 7.11 10.20 -8.50
N VAL A 274 7.22 11.43 -8.03
CA VAL A 274 8.38 11.93 -7.30
C VAL A 274 7.90 12.60 -6.02
N ASP A 275 8.48 12.22 -4.88
CA ASP A 275 8.22 12.78 -3.56
C ASP A 275 9.44 13.52 -3.04
N LEU A 276 9.24 14.73 -2.52
CA LEU A 276 10.17 15.44 -1.67
C LEU A 276 9.61 15.46 -0.25
N ILE A 277 10.34 14.89 0.71
CA ILE A 277 9.90 14.77 2.10
C ILE A 277 10.93 15.45 2.99
N VAL A 278 10.48 16.34 3.83
CA VAL A 278 11.31 17.06 4.80
C VAL A 278 10.90 16.66 6.22
N HIS A 279 11.85 16.05 6.93
CA HIS A 279 11.70 15.60 8.29
C HIS A 279 12.52 16.46 9.26
N ARG A 280 12.52 16.08 10.54
CA ARG A 280 13.54 16.52 11.50
C ARG A 280 14.97 16.41 10.90
N PRO A 281 15.91 17.23 11.32
CA PRO A 281 15.85 18.14 12.48
C PRO A 281 15.29 19.53 12.20
N PHE A 282 15.02 19.87 10.93
CA PHE A 282 14.73 21.25 10.54
C PHE A 282 13.38 21.77 11.05
N MET A 283 12.36 20.89 11.16
CA MET A 283 10.98 21.26 11.44
C MET A 283 10.43 20.71 12.77
N GLY A 284 11.28 20.16 13.64
CA GLY A 284 10.86 19.62 14.94
C GLY A 284 9.84 18.47 14.80
N PRO A 285 8.59 18.61 15.30
CA PRO A 285 7.56 17.58 15.20
C PRO A 285 6.88 17.51 13.84
N ILE A 286 7.23 18.40 12.91
CA ILE A 286 6.57 18.55 11.61
C ILE A 286 7.29 17.71 10.56
N THR A 287 6.54 17.06 9.70
CA THR A 287 6.99 16.46 8.45
C THR A 287 6.16 17.07 7.32
N THR A 288 6.82 17.57 6.29
CA THR A 288 6.15 18.08 5.08
C THR A 288 6.57 17.24 3.88
N ALA A 289 5.62 16.92 3.03
CA ALA A 289 5.85 16.15 1.83
C ALA A 289 5.18 16.82 0.62
N LEU A 290 5.86 16.78 -0.51
CA LEU A 290 5.34 17.23 -1.81
C LEU A 290 5.42 16.04 -2.77
N ARG A 291 4.40 15.84 -3.58
CA ARG A 291 4.34 14.81 -4.63
C ARG A 291 3.91 15.41 -5.95
N ALA A 292 4.58 15.01 -7.01
CA ALA A 292 4.13 15.19 -8.38
C ALA A 292 4.01 13.80 -9.03
N GLU A 293 2.89 13.53 -9.70
CA GLU A 293 2.61 12.22 -10.24
C GLU A 293 1.87 12.26 -11.57
N GLN A 294 2.09 11.23 -12.36
CA GLN A 294 1.46 11.05 -13.66
C GLN A 294 1.13 9.59 -13.89
N LEU A 295 0.00 9.34 -14.55
CA LEU A 295 -0.44 8.02 -14.96
C LEU A 295 -1.08 8.09 -16.34
N THR A 296 -0.80 7.09 -17.17
CA THR A 296 -1.42 6.91 -18.48
C THR A 296 -1.81 5.46 -18.66
N HIS A 297 -3.04 5.24 -19.07
CA HIS A 297 -3.58 3.92 -19.40
C HIS A 297 -4.17 3.94 -20.81
N THR A 298 -3.84 2.94 -21.61
CA THR A 298 -4.38 2.73 -22.96
C THR A 298 -4.93 1.32 -23.08
N ASP A 299 -6.03 1.17 -23.78
CA ASP A 299 -6.60 -0.13 -24.17
C ASP A 299 -6.76 -0.18 -25.68
N ALA A 300 -6.32 -1.27 -26.31
CA ALA A 300 -6.31 -1.45 -27.78
C ALA A 300 -5.70 -0.25 -28.53
N GLY A 301 -4.75 0.46 -27.94
CA GLY A 301 -4.12 1.64 -28.50
C GLY A 301 -4.90 2.96 -28.30
N VAL A 302 -6.08 2.90 -27.70
CA VAL A 302 -6.89 4.08 -27.36
C VAL A 302 -6.51 4.58 -25.96
N LEU A 303 -6.33 5.88 -25.79
CA LEU A 303 -6.08 6.49 -24.50
C LEU A 303 -7.38 6.47 -23.67
N MET A 304 -7.39 5.64 -22.62
CA MET A 304 -8.53 5.51 -21.71
C MET A 304 -8.42 6.42 -20.51
N LEU A 305 -7.21 6.63 -20.00
CA LEU A 305 -6.97 7.42 -18.81
C LEU A 305 -5.64 8.17 -18.93
N GLN A 306 -5.66 9.43 -18.58
CA GLN A 306 -4.47 10.24 -18.33
C GLN A 306 -4.71 11.08 -17.09
N GLY A 307 -3.86 10.89 -16.06
CA GLY A 307 -3.92 11.59 -14.79
C GLY A 307 -2.63 12.32 -14.48
N GLU A 308 -2.76 13.55 -13.99
CA GLU A 308 -1.67 14.34 -13.40
C GLU A 308 -2.17 14.88 -12.08
N ARG A 309 -1.41 14.68 -11.01
CA ARG A 309 -1.77 15.11 -9.68
C ARG A 309 -0.57 15.70 -8.94
N TYR A 310 -0.82 16.77 -8.21
CA TYR A 310 0.13 17.41 -7.32
C TYR A 310 -0.42 17.39 -5.91
N THR A 311 0.40 16.96 -4.96
CA THR A 311 -0.01 16.81 -3.57
C THR A 311 0.97 17.52 -2.66
N ALA A 312 0.46 18.28 -1.70
CA ALA A 312 1.22 18.84 -0.60
C ALA A 312 0.63 18.35 0.73
N ALA A 313 1.44 17.69 1.54
CA ALA A 313 1.00 17.11 2.80
C ALA A 313 1.87 17.59 3.95
N THR A 314 1.25 17.75 5.13
CA THR A 314 1.93 18.08 6.38
C THR A 314 1.38 17.18 7.48
N ARG A 315 2.31 16.58 8.24
CA ARG A 315 2.02 15.82 9.44
C ARG A 315 2.67 16.48 10.63
N VAL A 316 1.90 16.75 11.68
CA VAL A 316 2.36 17.33 12.95
C VAL A 316 2.21 16.27 14.04
N ARG A 317 3.33 15.84 14.63
CA ARG A 317 3.29 14.96 15.80
C ARG A 317 2.87 15.76 17.02
N LEU A 318 1.88 15.24 17.72
CA LEU A 318 1.35 15.79 18.97
C LEU A 318 1.80 14.90 20.14
N PRO A 319 1.68 15.37 21.38
CA PRO A 319 1.93 14.53 22.55
C PRO A 319 1.07 13.28 22.61
N HIS A 320 1.50 12.30 23.39
CA HIS A 320 0.74 11.06 23.71
C HIS A 320 0.38 10.18 22.50
N GLY A 321 1.19 10.18 21.44
CA GLY A 321 0.97 9.33 20.28
C GLY A 321 0.01 9.87 19.22
N PHE A 322 -0.51 11.09 19.40
CA PHE A 322 -1.35 11.73 18.39
C PHE A 322 -0.54 12.35 17.24
N ALA A 323 -1.15 12.46 16.07
CA ALA A 323 -0.65 13.28 14.97
C ALA A 323 -1.81 13.88 14.19
N ALA A 324 -1.66 15.13 13.79
CA ALA A 324 -2.58 15.80 12.87
C ALA A 324 -1.98 15.80 11.46
N HIS A 325 -2.85 15.60 10.47
CA HIS A 325 -2.49 15.54 9.06
C HIS A 325 -3.34 16.53 8.28
N VAL A 326 -2.73 17.21 7.33
CA VAL A 326 -3.41 18.03 6.32
C VAL A 326 -2.76 17.73 4.99
N GLU A 327 -3.57 17.42 3.99
CA GLU A 327 -3.14 17.17 2.62
C GLU A 327 -3.97 18.04 1.67
N ILE A 328 -3.30 18.67 0.71
CA ILE A 328 -3.92 19.43 -0.38
C ILE A 328 -3.59 18.67 -1.67
N VAL A 329 -4.60 18.27 -2.39
CA VAL A 329 -4.49 17.50 -3.63
C VAL A 329 -5.05 18.31 -4.77
N HIS A 330 -4.29 18.49 -5.84
CA HIS A 330 -4.71 19.17 -7.06
C HIS A 330 -4.59 18.23 -8.25
N ASN A 331 -5.72 17.88 -8.85
CA ASN A 331 -5.81 17.09 -10.07
C ASN A 331 -5.82 18.05 -11.27
N SER A 332 -4.72 18.14 -12.02
CA SER A 332 -4.60 19.06 -13.17
C SER A 332 -5.32 18.56 -14.43
N ARG A 333 -5.56 17.23 -14.50
CA ARG A 333 -6.31 16.58 -15.59
C ARG A 333 -7.39 15.69 -15.03
N ALA A 334 -8.32 16.30 -14.28
CA ALA A 334 -9.52 15.62 -13.79
C ALA A 334 -10.69 15.85 -14.75
N LEU A 335 -11.69 14.98 -14.69
CA LEU A 335 -12.97 15.23 -15.34
C LEU A 335 -13.61 16.52 -14.82
N PRO A 336 -14.36 17.25 -15.65
CA PRO A 336 -14.98 18.53 -15.26
C PRO A 336 -15.87 18.45 -14.01
N GLU A 337 -16.43 17.28 -13.73
CA GLU A 337 -17.37 17.03 -12.62
C GLU A 337 -16.69 16.83 -11.26
N ARG A 338 -15.37 16.57 -11.23
CA ARG A 338 -14.64 16.41 -9.97
C ARG A 338 -13.97 17.72 -9.57
N ARG A 339 -13.97 18.01 -8.28
CA ARG A 339 -13.23 19.15 -7.74
C ARG A 339 -11.76 19.02 -8.14
N ALA A 340 -11.24 20.04 -8.83
CA ALA A 340 -9.84 20.05 -9.23
C ALA A 340 -8.89 20.10 -8.03
N THR A 341 -9.37 20.53 -6.87
CA THR A 341 -8.58 20.61 -5.63
C THR A 341 -9.40 20.13 -4.46
N ALA A 342 -8.81 19.23 -3.68
CA ALA A 342 -9.37 18.72 -2.42
C ALA A 342 -8.43 19.02 -1.26
N VAL A 343 -8.98 19.11 -0.06
CA VAL A 343 -8.25 19.21 1.20
C VAL A 343 -8.70 18.07 2.11
N ASP A 344 -7.75 17.22 2.50
CA ASP A 344 -7.97 16.11 3.39
C ASP A 344 -7.35 16.43 4.75
N MET A 345 -8.10 16.26 5.81
CA MET A 345 -7.66 16.49 7.19
C MET A 345 -7.90 15.22 8.02
N ALA A 346 -6.90 14.82 8.78
CA ALA A 346 -7.05 13.65 9.65
C ALA A 346 -6.34 13.84 10.98
N LEU A 347 -6.85 13.16 12.00
CA LEU A 347 -6.21 12.96 13.28
C LEU A 347 -5.91 11.48 13.44
N SER A 348 -4.68 11.13 13.77
CA SER A 348 -4.27 9.77 14.05
C SER A 348 -3.75 9.61 15.47
N TYR A 349 -3.88 8.41 16.00
CA TYR A 349 -3.35 7.98 17.28
C TYR A 349 -2.62 6.67 17.12
N SER A 350 -1.42 6.56 17.67
CA SER A 350 -0.62 5.34 17.64
C SER A 350 -0.06 5.06 19.03
N VAL A 351 -0.22 3.81 19.48
CA VAL A 351 0.36 3.32 20.74
C VAL A 351 0.97 1.94 20.51
N ARG A 352 2.13 1.74 21.13
CA ARG A 352 2.84 0.46 21.13
C ARG A 352 2.97 -0.03 22.57
N LEU A 353 2.59 -1.29 22.76
CA LEU A 353 2.72 -2.05 24.01
C LEU A 353 3.78 -3.13 23.79
N GLU A 354 4.70 -3.26 24.72
CA GLU A 354 5.80 -4.25 24.76
C GLU A 354 5.64 -5.21 25.93
#